data_ec8b77076e2d6397686ce2196e18efd9
#
_entry.id   ec8b77076e2d6397686ce2196e18efd9
#
_cell.length_a   1.000
_cell.length_b   1.000
_cell.length_c   1.000
_cell.angle_alpha   90.00
_cell.angle_beta   90.00
_cell.angle_gamma   90.00
#
_symmetry.space_group_name_H-M   'P 1'
#
loop_
_entity.id
_entity.type
_entity.pdbx_description
1 polymer ?
#
loop_
_entity_poly.entity_id
_entity_poly.type
_entity_poly.pdbx_seq_one_letter_code
_entity_poly.pdbx_strand_id
1 'polypeptide(L)'
;MTTQREINILMVEDTEEHGVLMKRALEKGRLKSRLSWIKDGKAALDFLHNRGAYADVEANPRPDLILLDLKLPKVSGLEILEHLKGDEKLKEIPVVILTASDNKGDIISTYQGGADSYFTKSVLFLNKGSDPTAILDTVMAMAGV
;
A
#
# COMPACT_ATOMS: atom_id res chain seq x y z
N MET A 1 -14.12 0.39 -27.88
CA MET A 1 -14.48 0.12 -26.48
C MET A 1 -13.23 0.07 -25.64
N THR A 2 -13.11 0.98 -24.70
CA THR A 2 -11.95 1.00 -23.81
C THR A 2 -12.19 0.04 -22.65
N THR A 3 -11.31 -0.95 -22.53
CA THR A 3 -11.31 -1.82 -21.36
C THR A 3 -10.59 -1.10 -20.23
N GLN A 4 -11.25 -0.94 -19.12
CA GLN A 4 -10.60 -0.35 -17.95
C GLN A 4 -9.46 -1.25 -17.48
N ARG A 5 -8.26 -0.69 -17.38
CA ARG A 5 -7.09 -1.41 -16.90
C ARG A 5 -7.27 -1.78 -15.43
N GLU A 6 -6.99 -3.02 -15.11
CA GLU A 6 -6.95 -3.48 -13.73
C GLU A 6 -5.68 -2.98 -13.06
N ILE A 7 -5.82 -2.33 -11.91
CA ILE A 7 -4.70 -1.78 -11.15
C ILE A 7 -4.22 -2.83 -10.15
N ASN A 8 -2.93 -3.12 -10.18
CA ASN A 8 -2.32 -4.05 -9.24
C ASN A 8 -1.92 -3.29 -7.98
N ILE A 9 -2.51 -3.64 -6.85
CA ILE A 9 -2.22 -3.01 -5.56
C ILE A 9 -1.59 -4.03 -4.63
N LEU A 10 -0.42 -3.68 -4.09
CA LEU A 10 0.18 -4.44 -3.00
C LEU A 10 -0.17 -3.72 -1.70
N MET A 11 -0.84 -4.43 -0.79
CA MET A 11 -1.12 -3.93 0.54
C MET A 11 -0.31 -4.73 1.56
N VAL A 12 0.48 -4.04 2.36
CA VAL A 12 1.25 -4.66 3.44
C VAL A 12 0.65 -4.24 4.76
N GLU A 13 -0.08 -5.16 5.38
CA GLU A 13 -0.89 -4.91 6.57
C GLU A 13 -0.95 -6.19 7.41
N ASP A 14 -0.49 -6.13 8.65
CA ASP A 14 -0.46 -7.29 9.54
C ASP A 14 -1.75 -7.50 10.34
N THR A 15 -2.60 -6.48 10.47
CA THR A 15 -3.84 -6.54 11.22
C THR A 15 -4.98 -7.00 10.34
N GLU A 16 -5.54 -8.16 10.65
CA GLU A 16 -6.62 -8.80 9.88
C GLU A 16 -7.82 -7.88 9.68
N GLU A 17 -8.28 -7.26 10.75
CA GLU A 17 -9.42 -6.34 10.73
C GLU A 17 -9.23 -5.17 9.77
N HIS A 18 -8.06 -4.53 9.86
CA HIS A 18 -7.75 -3.38 9.02
C HIS A 18 -7.62 -3.80 7.55
N GLY A 19 -6.99 -4.93 7.29
CA GLY A 19 -6.86 -5.45 5.94
C GLY A 19 -8.20 -5.77 5.29
N VAL A 20 -9.13 -6.35 6.04
CA VAL A 20 -10.48 -6.66 5.54
C VAL A 20 -11.23 -5.37 5.20
N LEU A 21 -11.13 -4.35 6.06
CA LEU A 21 -11.78 -3.05 5.81
C LEU A 21 -11.22 -2.37 4.55
N MET A 22 -9.91 -2.41 4.39
CA MET A 22 -9.25 -1.86 3.20
C MET A 22 -9.66 -2.60 1.94
N LYS A 23 -9.68 -3.92 1.99
CA LYS A 23 -10.09 -4.76 0.87
C LYS A 23 -11.51 -4.42 0.41
N ARG A 24 -12.44 -4.30 1.36
CA ARG A 24 -13.83 -3.93 1.06
C ARG A 24 -13.94 -2.54 0.44
N ALA A 25 -13.19 -1.58 0.97
CA ALA A 25 -13.18 -0.23 0.44
C ALA A 25 -12.66 -0.17 -1.00
N LEU A 26 -11.60 -0.93 -1.29
CA LEU A 26 -11.04 -1.03 -2.63
C LEU A 26 -12.00 -1.69 -3.62
N GLU A 27 -12.70 -2.73 -3.18
CA GLU A 27 -13.69 -3.43 -4.01
C GLU A 27 -14.87 -2.52 -4.41
N LYS A 28 -15.22 -1.56 -3.55
CA LYS A 28 -16.29 -0.59 -3.80
C LYS A 28 -15.82 0.62 -4.58
N GLY A 29 -14.52 0.77 -4.80
CA GLY A 29 -13.95 1.92 -5.46
C GLY A 29 -14.27 1.98 -6.95
N ARG A 30 -14.00 3.15 -7.55
CA ARG A 30 -14.25 3.40 -8.98
C ARG A 30 -13.34 2.61 -9.89
N LEU A 31 -12.13 2.32 -9.41
CA LEU A 31 -11.11 1.66 -10.21
C LEU A 31 -11.16 0.16 -9.95
N LYS A 32 -11.09 -0.60 -11.04
CA LYS A 32 -10.96 -2.05 -10.92
C LYS A 32 -9.55 -2.35 -10.43
N SER A 33 -9.43 -3.04 -9.31
CA SER A 33 -8.14 -3.36 -8.71
C SER A 33 -8.00 -4.85 -8.44
N ARG A 34 -6.75 -5.30 -8.52
CA ARG A 34 -6.34 -6.62 -8.08
C ARG A 34 -5.47 -6.42 -6.85
N LEU A 35 -5.92 -6.92 -5.72
CA LEU A 35 -5.25 -6.73 -4.44
C LEU A 35 -4.40 -7.95 -4.09
N SER A 36 -3.12 -7.68 -3.80
CA SER A 36 -2.24 -8.64 -3.17
C SER A 36 -2.01 -8.18 -1.75
N TRP A 37 -2.51 -8.93 -0.78
CA TRP A 37 -2.43 -8.57 0.64
C TRP A 37 -1.40 -9.46 1.33
N ILE A 38 -0.37 -8.83 1.87
CA ILE A 38 0.73 -9.50 2.56
C ILE A 38 0.85 -8.96 3.97
N LYS A 39 1.13 -9.83 4.92
CA LYS A 39 1.03 -9.51 6.35
C LYS A 39 2.34 -9.20 7.05
N ASP A 40 3.49 -9.41 6.41
CA ASP A 40 4.78 -9.08 7.00
C ASP A 40 5.74 -8.47 5.99
N GLY A 41 6.73 -7.73 6.50
CA GLY A 41 7.64 -6.97 5.66
C GLY A 41 8.61 -7.83 4.86
N LYS A 42 9.04 -8.97 5.40
CA LYS A 42 9.94 -9.88 4.66
C LYS A 42 9.24 -10.48 3.46
N ALA A 43 8.00 -10.96 3.64
CA ALA A 43 7.20 -11.50 2.56
C ALA A 43 6.91 -10.43 1.49
N ALA A 44 6.70 -9.18 1.91
CA ALA A 44 6.49 -8.08 0.98
C ALA A 44 7.71 -7.85 0.09
N LEU A 45 8.92 -7.88 0.65
CA LEU A 45 10.15 -7.77 -0.14
C LEU A 45 10.31 -8.95 -1.10
N ASP A 46 9.99 -10.16 -0.65
CA ASP A 46 10.03 -11.34 -1.51
C ASP A 46 9.04 -11.21 -2.67
N PHE A 47 7.84 -10.70 -2.40
CA PHE A 47 6.85 -10.42 -3.45
C PHE A 47 7.38 -9.42 -4.46
N LEU A 48 7.94 -8.32 -3.99
CA LEU A 48 8.43 -7.24 -4.85
C LEU A 48 9.58 -7.69 -5.76
N HIS A 49 10.39 -8.64 -5.30
CA HIS A 49 11.50 -9.20 -6.06
C HIS A 49 11.16 -10.53 -6.73
N ASN A 50 9.91 -10.98 -6.64
CA ASN A 50 9.44 -12.26 -7.18
C ASN A 50 10.33 -13.43 -6.75
N ARG A 51 10.56 -13.52 -5.43
CA ARG A 51 11.37 -14.57 -4.82
C ARG A 51 10.50 -15.59 -4.08
N GLY A 52 11.01 -16.82 -3.95
CA GLY A 52 10.36 -17.87 -3.17
C GLY A 52 8.94 -18.15 -3.63
N ALA A 53 7.99 -18.05 -2.71
CA ALA A 53 6.57 -18.29 -2.97
C ALA A 53 5.97 -17.34 -4.03
N TYR A 54 6.64 -16.23 -4.32
CA TYR A 54 6.16 -15.19 -5.23
C TYR A 54 6.91 -15.16 -6.56
N ALA A 55 7.56 -16.25 -6.93
CA ALA A 55 8.38 -16.32 -8.14
C ALA A 55 7.59 -16.21 -9.44
N ASP A 56 6.30 -16.60 -9.42
CA ASP A 56 5.42 -16.49 -10.60
C ASP A 56 4.98 -15.04 -10.79
N VAL A 57 5.51 -14.38 -11.80
CA VAL A 57 5.23 -12.96 -12.06
C VAL A 57 3.81 -12.70 -12.56
N GLU A 58 3.14 -13.69 -13.14
CA GLU A 58 1.74 -13.56 -13.55
C GLU A 58 0.80 -13.62 -12.35
N ALA A 59 1.08 -14.49 -11.40
CA ALA A 59 0.33 -14.59 -10.16
C ALA A 59 0.65 -13.44 -9.20
N ASN A 60 1.88 -12.91 -9.25
CA ASN A 60 2.39 -11.90 -8.33
C ASN A 60 2.99 -10.73 -9.13
N PRO A 61 2.13 -9.93 -9.81
CA PRO A 61 2.61 -8.89 -10.72
C PRO A 61 3.21 -7.69 -9.98
N ARG A 62 4.04 -6.93 -10.70
CA ARG A 62 4.57 -5.66 -10.20
C ARG A 62 3.41 -4.74 -9.81
N PRO A 63 3.39 -4.19 -8.59
CA PRO A 63 2.31 -3.29 -8.19
C PRO A 63 2.34 -1.97 -8.95
N ASP A 64 1.17 -1.42 -9.19
CA ASP A 64 1.00 -0.04 -9.65
C ASP A 64 0.95 0.93 -8.48
N LEU A 65 0.63 0.43 -7.28
CA LEU A 65 0.52 1.20 -6.06
C LEU A 65 0.81 0.29 -4.87
N ILE A 66 1.51 0.83 -3.87
CA ILE A 66 1.75 0.13 -2.62
C ILE A 66 1.08 0.88 -1.47
N LEU A 67 0.22 0.17 -0.73
CA LEU A 67 -0.36 0.63 0.52
C LEU A 67 0.43 -0.03 1.64
N LEU A 68 1.10 0.76 2.47
CA LEU A 68 2.12 0.25 3.39
C LEU A 68 1.88 0.74 4.81
N ASP A 69 1.79 -0.19 5.77
CA ASP A 69 1.81 0.14 7.19
C ASP A 69 3.27 0.31 7.65
N LEU A 70 3.50 1.20 8.60
CA LEU A 70 4.83 1.42 9.14
C LEU A 70 5.25 0.34 10.14
N LYS A 71 4.32 -0.14 10.96
CA LYS A 71 4.60 -1.10 12.02
C LYS A 71 4.26 -2.50 11.58
N LEU A 72 5.25 -3.19 11.02
CA LEU A 72 5.11 -4.55 10.50
C LEU A 72 6.07 -5.49 11.21
N PRO A 73 5.71 -6.80 11.32
CA PRO A 73 6.66 -7.80 11.82
C PRO A 73 7.79 -8.03 10.83
N LYS A 74 8.94 -8.43 11.36
CA LYS A 74 10.18 -8.81 10.66
C LYS A 74 10.92 -7.63 10.03
N VAL A 75 10.32 -6.95 9.07
CA VAL A 75 10.90 -5.77 8.41
C VAL A 75 9.88 -4.64 8.51
N SER A 76 10.27 -3.51 9.06
CA SER A 76 9.36 -2.37 9.26
C SER A 76 8.97 -1.71 7.94
N GLY A 77 7.86 -0.96 7.97
CA GLY A 77 7.43 -0.20 6.79
C GLY A 77 8.44 0.82 6.33
N LEU A 78 9.15 1.49 7.26
CA LEU A 78 10.20 2.44 6.89
C LEU A 78 11.36 1.75 6.18
N GLU A 79 11.76 0.57 6.63
CA GLU A 79 12.80 -0.22 5.97
C GLU A 79 12.38 -0.64 4.56
N ILE A 80 11.11 -1.03 4.39
CA ILE A 80 10.57 -1.35 3.06
C ILE A 80 10.60 -0.13 2.17
N LEU A 81 10.20 1.04 2.68
CA LEU A 81 10.20 2.28 1.93
C LEU A 81 11.61 2.65 1.47
N GLU A 82 12.59 2.57 2.36
CA GLU A 82 14.00 2.80 2.03
C GLU A 82 14.47 1.86 0.93
N HIS A 83 14.12 0.60 1.04
CA HIS A 83 14.48 -0.42 0.05
C HIS A 83 13.87 -0.09 -1.32
N LEU A 84 12.58 0.27 -1.35
CA LEU A 84 11.89 0.62 -2.59
C LEU A 84 12.55 1.81 -3.29
N LYS A 85 12.82 2.86 -2.54
CA LYS A 85 13.37 4.10 -3.12
C LYS A 85 14.84 3.98 -3.49
N GLY A 86 15.54 3.00 -2.95
CA GLY A 86 16.92 2.67 -3.34
C GLY A 86 17.05 1.68 -4.49
N ASP A 87 15.97 1.10 -4.98
CA ASP A 87 15.98 0.10 -6.03
C ASP A 87 15.57 0.71 -7.37
N GLU A 88 16.42 0.57 -8.38
CA GLU A 88 16.17 1.16 -9.70
C GLU A 88 14.88 0.68 -10.37
N LYS A 89 14.45 -0.54 -10.08
CA LYS A 89 13.23 -1.13 -10.66
C LYS A 89 11.98 -0.78 -9.90
N LEU A 90 12.10 -0.49 -8.59
CA LEU A 90 10.97 -0.32 -7.69
C LEU A 90 10.71 1.14 -7.29
N LYS A 91 11.69 2.01 -7.42
CA LYS A 91 11.61 3.40 -6.92
C LYS A 91 10.48 4.22 -7.55
N GLU A 92 10.02 3.85 -8.73
CA GLU A 92 8.95 4.57 -9.44
C GLU A 92 7.56 4.19 -8.96
N ILE A 93 7.41 3.12 -8.19
CA ILE A 93 6.09 2.69 -7.70
C ILE A 93 5.61 3.67 -6.62
N PRO A 94 4.43 4.28 -6.77
CA PRO A 94 3.86 5.15 -5.73
C PRO A 94 3.62 4.39 -4.44
N VAL A 95 3.99 4.99 -3.32
CA VAL A 95 3.82 4.41 -1.98
C VAL A 95 2.96 5.33 -1.13
N VAL A 96 1.86 4.80 -0.62
CA VAL A 96 0.98 5.48 0.31
C VAL A 96 1.06 4.79 1.66
N ILE A 97 1.38 5.55 2.70
CA ILE A 97 1.46 5.03 4.06
C ILE A 97 0.09 5.11 4.70
N LEU A 98 -0.37 3.98 5.25
CA LEU A 98 -1.60 3.87 6.02
C LEU A 98 -1.27 3.20 7.35
N THR A 99 -1.23 3.96 8.42
CA THR A 99 -0.79 3.46 9.72
C THR A 99 -1.60 4.04 10.87
N ALA A 100 -1.59 3.36 12.01
CA ALA A 100 -2.18 3.88 13.25
C ALA A 100 -1.35 5.00 13.86
N SER A 101 -0.09 5.14 13.45
CA SER A 101 0.81 6.16 14.02
C SER A 101 0.49 7.56 13.51
N ASP A 102 0.30 8.51 14.44
CA ASP A 102 0.18 9.93 14.15
C ASP A 102 1.40 10.71 14.66
N ASN A 103 2.45 10.01 15.01
CA ASN A 103 3.71 10.59 15.53
C ASN A 103 4.37 11.45 14.46
N LYS A 104 4.70 12.70 14.83
CA LYS A 104 5.33 13.65 13.88
C LYS A 104 6.66 13.15 13.34
N GLY A 105 7.44 12.44 14.14
CA GLY A 105 8.72 11.87 13.72
C GLY A 105 8.51 10.82 12.62
N ASP A 106 7.49 9.96 12.77
CA ASP A 106 7.16 8.96 11.77
C ASP A 106 6.69 9.61 10.47
N ILE A 107 5.88 10.65 10.56
CA ILE A 107 5.38 11.38 9.39
C ILE A 107 6.56 12.00 8.63
N ILE A 108 7.44 12.69 9.32
CA ILE A 108 8.62 13.32 8.73
C ILE A 108 9.53 12.28 8.08
N SER A 109 9.83 11.20 8.80
CA SER A 109 10.69 10.11 8.30
C SER A 109 10.12 9.49 7.05
N THR A 110 8.80 9.30 6.97
CA THR A 110 8.14 8.72 5.80
C THR A 110 8.26 9.61 4.58
N TYR A 111 8.02 10.90 4.72
CA TYR A 111 8.16 11.83 3.59
C TYR A 111 9.61 11.99 3.17
N GLN A 112 10.54 12.04 4.11
CA GLN A 112 11.98 12.06 3.80
C GLN A 112 12.42 10.78 3.10
N GLY A 113 11.81 9.65 3.42
CA GLY A 113 12.05 8.37 2.77
C GLY A 113 11.44 8.25 1.38
N GLY A 114 10.64 9.21 0.95
CA GLY A 114 10.09 9.25 -0.40
C GLY A 114 8.66 8.75 -0.56
N ALA A 115 7.89 8.64 0.53
CA ALA A 115 6.48 8.29 0.44
C ALA A 115 5.70 9.37 -0.29
N ASP A 116 4.74 8.98 -1.11
CA ASP A 116 3.89 9.91 -1.87
C ASP A 116 2.80 10.52 -1.00
N SER A 117 2.27 9.76 -0.05
CA SER A 117 1.23 10.23 0.86
C SER A 117 1.29 9.47 2.19
N TYR A 118 0.74 10.08 3.23
CA TYR A 118 0.64 9.51 4.56
C TYR A 118 -0.76 9.74 5.11
N PHE A 119 -1.43 8.67 5.50
CA PHE A 119 -2.76 8.75 6.12
C PHE A 119 -2.78 7.93 7.40
N THR A 120 -3.41 8.46 8.44
CA THR A 120 -3.65 7.67 9.66
C THR A 120 -4.90 6.82 9.46
N LYS A 121 -4.88 5.62 10.03
CA LYS A 121 -6.03 4.71 9.96
C LYS A 121 -7.28 5.29 10.62
N SER A 122 -7.13 6.19 11.59
CA SER A 122 -8.26 6.86 12.23
C SER A 122 -9.07 7.68 11.25
N VAL A 123 -8.45 8.31 10.27
CA VAL A 123 -9.15 9.05 9.23
C VAL A 123 -10.05 8.13 8.40
N LEU A 124 -9.57 6.91 8.13
CA LEU A 124 -10.29 5.96 7.27
C LEU A 124 -11.38 5.18 8.01
N PHE A 125 -11.13 4.78 9.26
CA PHE A 125 -11.97 3.77 9.91
C PHE A 125 -12.73 4.27 11.13
N LEU A 126 -12.24 5.28 11.82
CA LEU A 126 -12.76 5.70 13.11
C LEU A 126 -13.50 7.02 13.09
N ASN A 127 -13.39 7.78 12.02
CA ASN A 127 -14.02 9.09 11.91
C ASN A 127 -15.44 8.94 11.34
N LYS A 128 -16.42 9.28 12.13
CA LYS A 128 -17.82 9.26 11.70
C LYS A 128 -18.01 10.23 10.52
N GLY A 129 -18.61 9.75 9.46
CA GLY A 129 -18.83 10.54 8.26
C GLY A 129 -17.72 10.40 7.22
N SER A 130 -16.63 9.72 7.53
CA SER A 130 -15.62 9.39 6.54
C SER A 130 -16.07 8.21 5.68
N ASP A 131 -15.85 8.32 4.39
CA ASP A 131 -16.07 7.23 3.45
C ASP A 131 -14.71 6.69 3.03
N PRO A 132 -14.29 5.50 3.52
CA PRO A 132 -12.99 4.93 3.15
C PRO A 132 -12.83 4.75 1.64
N THR A 133 -13.92 4.39 0.96
CA THR A 133 -13.88 4.20 -0.51
C THR A 133 -13.56 5.50 -1.23
N ALA A 134 -14.23 6.60 -0.86
CA ALA A 134 -13.98 7.90 -1.47
C ALA A 134 -12.56 8.39 -1.21
N ILE A 135 -12.06 8.19 0.02
CA ILE A 135 -10.69 8.58 0.39
C ILE A 135 -9.68 7.80 -0.44
N LEU A 136 -9.86 6.49 -0.57
CA LEU A 136 -8.95 5.64 -1.36
C LEU A 136 -8.99 5.99 -2.85
N ASP A 137 -10.16 6.28 -3.41
CA ASP A 137 -10.26 6.74 -4.80
C ASP A 137 -9.47 8.04 -5.01
N THR A 138 -9.56 8.97 -4.05
CA THR A 138 -8.80 10.22 -4.10
C THR A 138 -7.30 9.97 -4.01
N VAL A 139 -6.88 9.08 -3.11
CA VAL A 139 -5.47 8.70 -2.93
C VAL A 139 -4.91 8.09 -4.22
N MET A 140 -5.66 7.20 -4.84
CA MET A 140 -5.24 6.57 -6.09
C MET A 140 -5.13 7.59 -7.22
N ALA A 141 -6.06 8.52 -7.31
CA ALA A 141 -6.00 9.59 -8.30
C ALA A 141 -4.77 10.47 -8.10
N MET A 142 -4.43 10.81 -6.85
CA MET A 142 -3.24 11.59 -6.51
C MET A 142 -1.95 10.85 -6.83
N ALA A 143 -1.95 9.53 -6.71
CA ALA A 143 -0.81 8.69 -7.05
C ALA A 143 -0.67 8.44 -8.56
N GLY A 144 -1.61 8.90 -9.36
CA GLY A 144 -1.55 8.78 -10.81
C GLY A 144 -2.00 7.44 -11.36
N VAL A 145 -2.77 6.69 -10.57
CA VAL A 145 -3.28 5.37 -11.00
C VAL A 145 -4.77 5.39 -11.32
#